data_940ff4bd5044f995c45f810c919eb048
#
_entry.id   940ff4bd5044f995c45f810c919eb048
#
_cell.length_a   1.000
_cell.length_b   1.000
_cell.length_c   1.000
_cell.angle_alpha   90.00
_cell.angle_beta   90.00
_cell.angle_gamma   90.00
#
_symmetry.space_group_name_H-M   'P 1'
#
loop_
_entity.id
_entity.type
_entity.pdbx_description
1 polymer ?
#
loop_
_entity_poly.entity_id
_entity_poly.type
_entity_poly.pdbx_seq_one_letter_code
_entity_poly.pdbx_strand_id
1 'polypeptide(L)'
;MTVIQKKAVNPIAHLSAEDIEIIGKELDAIRDRVIADRGERDARYIRKVIKTHRTLELSSRAVLLFSFFPPAWIVGTAGLAVAKILDNMEIGHNVLHGQWDWMRDPKIHSTTWDWDHVSPPDQWQHSHNQLHHRYTNVVGKDNDLGYGIMRVDEDQPWHPVHLGQPLWNLINACFFQYGIAAYDLELGHNLRDGRHKAPEFRARARAVGRKIRRQVLKDYLVHPLLSGPSFLSTLAATFTANLIRNVWSHSVIMCGHFPNGVETFEKQSIEGETRGEWYLRQMLGSANISGSKLMHIMTGNLSFQIEHHLFPDLPSNRYQEIAPQVRALFDRYGLKYTTGPLPKQVASAWWKVIRLSLPNRRSGRRASAALPHALPG
;
A
#
# COMPACT_ATOMS: atom_id res chain seq x y z
N MET A 1 26.30 -26.47 24.49
CA MET A 1 24.86 -26.21 24.34
C MET A 1 24.55 -25.95 22.87
N THR A 2 24.01 -26.93 22.19
CA THR A 2 23.70 -26.93 20.75
C THR A 2 22.44 -26.08 20.56
N VAL A 3 22.59 -24.86 20.06
CA VAL A 3 21.42 -24.01 19.72
C VAL A 3 20.82 -24.56 18.42
N ILE A 4 19.71 -25.27 18.59
CA ILE A 4 18.89 -25.77 17.49
C ILE A 4 18.48 -24.58 16.62
N GLN A 5 18.92 -24.58 15.37
CA GLN A 5 18.41 -23.67 14.33
C GLN A 5 16.93 -24.01 14.11
N LYS A 6 16.01 -23.14 14.54
CA LYS A 6 14.64 -23.17 13.99
C LYS A 6 14.77 -22.81 12.50
N LYS A 7 14.73 -23.82 11.61
CA LYS A 7 14.28 -23.60 10.23
C LYS A 7 12.95 -22.85 10.32
N ALA A 8 12.78 -21.78 9.54
CA ALA A 8 11.46 -21.17 9.39
C ALA A 8 10.51 -22.30 8.99
N VAL A 9 9.53 -22.59 9.83
CA VAL A 9 8.54 -23.62 9.54
C VAL A 9 7.71 -23.05 8.39
N ASN A 10 7.66 -23.76 7.26
CA ASN A 10 6.76 -23.41 6.17
C ASN A 10 5.33 -23.39 6.73
N PRO A 11 4.64 -22.23 6.76
CA PRO A 11 3.35 -22.10 7.43
C PRO A 11 2.23 -22.94 6.79
N ILE A 12 2.44 -23.45 5.59
CA ILE A 12 1.47 -24.30 4.86
C ILE A 12 1.94 -25.76 4.70
N ALA A 13 3.03 -26.16 5.35
CA ALA A 13 3.59 -27.51 5.22
C ALA A 13 2.64 -28.63 5.70
N HIS A 14 1.63 -28.29 6.47
CA HIS A 14 0.61 -29.22 6.98
C HIS A 14 -0.59 -29.35 6.04
N LEU A 15 -0.72 -28.54 5.00
CA LEU A 15 -1.81 -28.60 4.04
C LEU A 15 -1.49 -29.61 2.93
N SER A 16 -2.48 -30.41 2.57
CA SER A 16 -2.42 -31.25 1.37
C SER A 16 -2.71 -30.44 0.11
N ALA A 17 -2.37 -30.97 -1.07
CA ALA A 17 -2.75 -30.35 -2.35
C ALA A 17 -4.27 -30.22 -2.50
N GLU A 18 -5.02 -31.18 -1.97
CA GLU A 18 -6.50 -31.14 -1.95
C GLU A 18 -7.02 -30.01 -1.08
N ASP A 19 -6.44 -29.78 0.11
CA ASP A 19 -6.79 -28.64 0.97
C ASP A 19 -6.58 -27.31 0.26
N ILE A 20 -5.45 -27.17 -0.45
CA ILE A 20 -5.11 -25.95 -1.19
C ILE A 20 -6.10 -25.71 -2.33
N GLU A 21 -6.52 -26.76 -3.05
CA GLU A 21 -7.53 -26.65 -4.10
C GLU A 21 -8.91 -26.28 -3.54
N ILE A 22 -9.31 -26.88 -2.40
CA ILE A 22 -10.57 -26.55 -1.72
C ILE A 22 -10.58 -25.10 -1.25
N ILE A 23 -9.49 -24.63 -0.60
CA ILE A 23 -9.33 -23.21 -0.21
C ILE A 23 -9.53 -22.30 -1.44
N GLY A 24 -8.89 -22.62 -2.55
CA GLY A 24 -9.04 -21.86 -3.78
C GLY A 24 -10.49 -21.76 -4.27
N LYS A 25 -11.21 -22.87 -4.30
CA LYS A 25 -12.62 -22.95 -4.70
C LYS A 25 -13.55 -22.18 -3.75
N GLU A 26 -13.33 -22.29 -2.44
CA GLU A 26 -14.12 -21.54 -1.44
C GLU A 26 -13.92 -20.04 -1.57
N LEU A 27 -12.68 -19.58 -1.79
CA LEU A 27 -12.36 -18.18 -2.00
C LEU A 27 -12.97 -17.66 -3.32
N ASP A 28 -12.88 -18.41 -4.42
CA ASP A 28 -13.56 -18.05 -5.66
C ASP A 28 -15.09 -17.95 -5.45
N ALA A 29 -15.70 -18.87 -4.69
CA ALA A 29 -17.13 -18.82 -4.39
C ALA A 29 -17.51 -17.59 -3.53
N ILE A 30 -16.65 -17.13 -2.61
CA ILE A 30 -16.86 -15.87 -1.88
C ILE A 30 -16.86 -14.67 -2.86
N ARG A 31 -15.86 -14.62 -3.73
CA ARG A 31 -15.73 -13.55 -4.74
C ARG A 31 -16.95 -13.50 -5.67
N ASP A 32 -17.34 -14.64 -6.22
CA ASP A 32 -18.43 -14.74 -7.20
C ASP A 32 -19.78 -14.31 -6.61
N ARG A 33 -20.05 -14.66 -5.34
CA ARG A 33 -21.26 -14.17 -4.63
C ARG A 33 -21.27 -12.65 -4.51
N VAL A 34 -20.15 -12.01 -4.20
CA VAL A 34 -20.08 -10.54 -4.11
C VAL A 34 -20.28 -9.91 -5.48
N ILE A 35 -19.67 -10.48 -6.53
CA ILE A 35 -19.85 -10.02 -7.92
C ILE A 35 -21.31 -10.09 -8.35
N ALA A 36 -22.00 -11.17 -8.01
CA ALA A 36 -23.41 -11.36 -8.33
C ALA A 36 -24.32 -10.39 -7.56
N ASP A 37 -23.96 -10.01 -6.32
CA ASP A 37 -24.74 -9.13 -5.44
C ASP A 37 -24.36 -7.65 -5.53
N ARG A 38 -23.29 -7.29 -6.28
CA ARG A 38 -22.90 -5.88 -6.44
C ARG A 38 -23.96 -5.10 -7.21
N GLY A 39 -24.24 -3.87 -6.74
CA GLY A 39 -25.32 -3.10 -7.35
C GLY A 39 -25.44 -1.69 -6.79
N GLU A 40 -26.67 -1.15 -6.78
CA GLU A 40 -26.95 0.23 -6.41
C GLU A 40 -26.49 0.60 -4.98
N ARG A 41 -26.44 -0.36 -4.05
CA ARG A 41 -25.90 -0.15 -2.69
C ARG A 41 -24.42 0.30 -2.77
N ASP A 42 -23.64 -0.36 -3.60
CA ASP A 42 -22.21 -0.10 -3.76
C ASP A 42 -22.00 1.21 -4.56
N ALA A 43 -22.78 1.42 -5.61
CA ALA A 43 -22.76 2.65 -6.38
C ALA A 43 -23.09 3.89 -5.53
N ARG A 44 -24.08 3.80 -4.64
CA ARG A 44 -24.41 4.88 -3.69
C ARG A 44 -23.29 5.13 -2.69
N TYR A 45 -22.61 4.08 -2.24
CA TYR A 45 -21.48 4.21 -1.34
C TYR A 45 -20.37 5.08 -1.93
N ILE A 46 -19.83 4.71 -3.08
CA ILE A 46 -18.72 5.46 -3.69
C ILE A 46 -19.11 6.89 -4.08
N ARG A 47 -20.31 7.08 -4.63
CA ARG A 47 -20.82 8.42 -4.95
C ARG A 47 -20.94 9.29 -3.70
N LYS A 48 -21.37 8.72 -2.57
CA LYS A 48 -21.45 9.43 -1.29
C LYS A 48 -20.07 9.81 -0.77
N VAL A 49 -19.09 8.91 -0.84
CA VAL A 49 -17.69 9.18 -0.43
C VAL A 49 -17.10 10.30 -1.28
N ILE A 50 -17.25 10.23 -2.60
CA ILE A 50 -16.77 11.28 -3.53
C ILE A 50 -17.43 12.63 -3.22
N LYS A 51 -18.75 12.65 -2.98
CA LYS A 51 -19.46 13.88 -2.61
C LYS A 51 -18.94 14.44 -1.28
N THR A 52 -18.77 13.59 -0.28
CA THR A 52 -18.25 13.99 1.04
C THR A 52 -16.83 14.56 0.92
N HIS A 53 -15.94 13.88 0.20
CA HIS A 53 -14.60 14.36 -0.08
C HIS A 53 -14.60 15.74 -0.73
N ARG A 54 -15.33 15.94 -1.84
CA ARG A 54 -15.40 17.22 -2.55
C ARG A 54 -15.94 18.36 -1.69
N THR A 55 -17.01 18.08 -0.93
CA THR A 55 -17.58 19.05 0.00
C THR A 55 -16.58 19.42 1.08
N LEU A 56 -15.92 18.43 1.67
CA LEU A 56 -14.95 18.65 2.73
C LEU A 56 -13.70 19.40 2.22
N GLU A 57 -13.19 19.08 1.05
CA GLU A 57 -12.07 19.81 0.45
C GLU A 57 -12.42 21.27 0.21
N LEU A 58 -13.56 21.53 -0.42
CA LEU A 58 -13.99 22.89 -0.74
C LEU A 58 -14.23 23.71 0.54
N SER A 59 -14.99 23.18 1.50
CA SER A 59 -15.27 23.88 2.76
C SER A 59 -14.01 24.12 3.58
N SER A 60 -13.09 23.13 3.66
CA SER A 60 -11.83 23.30 4.37
C SER A 60 -10.96 24.38 3.73
N ARG A 61 -10.88 24.44 2.40
CA ARG A 61 -10.16 25.50 1.70
C ARG A 61 -10.79 26.87 1.93
N ALA A 62 -12.12 26.97 1.98
CA ALA A 62 -12.82 28.21 2.32
C ALA A 62 -12.53 28.65 3.75
N VAL A 63 -12.56 27.74 4.72
CA VAL A 63 -12.20 28.03 6.13
C VAL A 63 -10.76 28.52 6.24
N LEU A 64 -9.82 27.94 5.48
CA LEU A 64 -8.41 28.32 5.47
C LEU A 64 -8.15 29.73 4.91
N LEU A 65 -9.11 30.36 4.21
CA LEU A 65 -9.00 31.78 3.86
C LEU A 65 -8.87 32.68 5.11
N PHE A 66 -9.36 32.19 6.24
CA PHE A 66 -9.31 32.86 7.55
C PHE A 66 -8.29 32.19 8.49
N SER A 67 -7.29 31.51 7.97
CA SER A 67 -6.35 30.69 8.75
C SER A 67 -5.43 31.50 9.70
N PHE A 68 -5.43 32.83 9.62
CA PHE A 68 -4.81 33.66 10.65
C PHE A 68 -5.50 33.54 12.02
N PHE A 69 -6.77 33.08 12.07
CA PHE A 69 -7.44 32.67 13.31
C PHE A 69 -7.09 31.21 13.64
N PRO A 70 -6.52 30.93 14.83
CA PRO A 70 -6.13 29.57 15.20
C PRO A 70 -7.23 28.51 15.06
N PRO A 71 -8.50 28.76 15.45
CA PRO A 71 -9.57 27.79 15.22
C PRO A 71 -9.81 27.48 13.75
N ALA A 72 -9.77 28.49 12.87
CA ALA A 72 -9.94 28.28 11.41
C ALA A 72 -8.74 27.50 10.84
N TRP A 73 -7.52 27.78 11.30
CA TRP A 73 -6.33 27.01 10.92
C TRP A 73 -6.47 25.54 11.31
N ILE A 74 -6.87 25.24 12.57
CA ILE A 74 -7.01 23.86 13.07
C ILE A 74 -8.12 23.12 12.28
N VAL A 75 -9.31 23.69 12.21
CA VAL A 75 -10.47 23.05 11.57
C VAL A 75 -10.24 22.88 10.06
N GLY A 76 -9.74 23.93 9.41
CA GLY A 76 -9.46 23.88 7.97
C GLY A 76 -8.33 22.91 7.61
N THR A 77 -7.25 22.86 8.42
CA THR A 77 -6.14 21.91 8.21
C THR A 77 -6.61 20.47 8.41
N ALA A 78 -7.34 20.20 9.51
CA ALA A 78 -7.85 18.87 9.79
C ALA A 78 -8.83 18.38 8.69
N GLY A 79 -9.78 19.23 8.30
CA GLY A 79 -10.72 18.91 7.23
C GLY A 79 -10.02 18.67 5.88
N LEU A 80 -9.04 19.51 5.53
CA LEU A 80 -8.26 19.32 4.30
C LEU A 80 -7.42 18.04 4.33
N ALA A 81 -6.82 17.71 5.48
CA ALA A 81 -6.08 16.45 5.64
C ALA A 81 -6.99 15.23 5.45
N VAL A 82 -8.18 15.23 6.07
CA VAL A 82 -9.17 14.16 5.89
C VAL A 82 -9.63 14.07 4.44
N ALA A 83 -9.89 15.19 3.77
CA ALA A 83 -10.27 15.20 2.36
C ALA A 83 -9.18 14.55 1.49
N LYS A 84 -7.92 14.93 1.68
CA LYS A 84 -6.78 14.35 0.95
C LYS A 84 -6.56 12.86 1.23
N ILE A 85 -6.78 12.42 2.46
CA ILE A 85 -6.73 11.00 2.83
C ILE A 85 -7.83 10.24 2.09
N LEU A 86 -9.07 10.73 2.10
CA LEU A 86 -10.18 10.10 1.39
C LEU A 86 -9.93 10.01 -0.12
N ASP A 87 -9.39 11.06 -0.73
CA ASP A 87 -9.05 11.06 -2.15
C ASP A 87 -8.02 9.98 -2.49
N ASN A 88 -6.96 9.87 -1.69
CA ASN A 88 -5.90 8.93 -1.98
C ASN A 88 -6.25 7.48 -1.61
N MET A 89 -6.85 7.26 -0.44
CA MET A 89 -7.06 5.92 0.11
C MET A 89 -8.40 5.31 -0.35
N GLU A 90 -9.54 5.91 0.00
CA GLU A 90 -10.84 5.29 -0.28
C GLU A 90 -11.30 5.48 -1.71
N ILE A 91 -10.94 6.61 -2.34
CA ILE A 91 -11.41 6.91 -3.70
C ILE A 91 -10.35 6.49 -4.72
N GLY A 92 -9.21 7.18 -4.77
CA GLY A 92 -8.21 7.02 -5.82
C GLY A 92 -7.69 5.60 -5.90
N HIS A 93 -7.22 5.04 -4.79
CA HIS A 93 -6.72 3.68 -4.71
C HIS A 93 -7.74 2.66 -5.26
N ASN A 94 -8.97 2.69 -4.72
CA ASN A 94 -10.00 1.70 -5.05
C ASN A 94 -10.60 1.89 -6.46
N VAL A 95 -10.74 3.14 -6.92
CA VAL A 95 -11.17 3.39 -8.32
C VAL A 95 -10.11 2.91 -9.30
N LEU A 96 -8.82 3.16 -9.02
CA LEU A 96 -7.72 2.72 -9.90
C LEU A 96 -7.50 1.20 -9.90
N HIS A 97 -8.02 0.46 -8.90
CA HIS A 97 -8.16 -0.99 -8.94
C HIS A 97 -9.29 -1.49 -9.85
N GLY A 98 -10.10 -0.60 -10.44
CA GLY A 98 -11.24 -0.99 -11.27
C GLY A 98 -12.45 -1.49 -10.49
N GLN A 99 -12.49 -1.31 -9.16
CA GLN A 99 -13.57 -1.80 -8.29
C GLN A 99 -14.95 -1.27 -8.66
N TRP A 100 -15.01 -0.17 -9.41
CA TRP A 100 -16.23 0.55 -9.78
C TRP A 100 -16.50 0.54 -11.29
N ASP A 101 -15.64 -0.09 -12.11
CA ASP A 101 -15.73 -0.07 -13.58
C ASP A 101 -17.01 -0.75 -14.10
N TRP A 102 -17.57 -1.68 -13.33
CA TRP A 102 -18.84 -2.34 -13.62
C TRP A 102 -20.03 -1.36 -13.72
N MET A 103 -19.94 -0.17 -13.08
CA MET A 103 -20.99 0.86 -13.18
C MET A 103 -21.03 1.52 -14.57
N ARG A 104 -19.98 1.38 -15.38
CA ARG A 104 -19.82 2.04 -16.69
C ARG A 104 -20.02 3.56 -16.62
N ASP A 105 -19.69 4.16 -15.46
CA ASP A 105 -19.74 5.61 -15.25
C ASP A 105 -18.37 6.20 -15.60
N PRO A 106 -18.25 6.99 -16.70
CA PRO A 106 -16.94 7.52 -17.11
C PRO A 106 -16.35 8.53 -16.13
N LYS A 107 -17.13 8.97 -15.13
CA LYS A 107 -16.65 9.85 -14.05
C LYS A 107 -16.10 9.09 -12.85
N ILE A 108 -16.31 7.77 -12.80
CA ILE A 108 -15.85 6.88 -11.72
C ILE A 108 -15.33 5.59 -12.36
N HIS A 109 -14.25 5.69 -13.14
CA HIS A 109 -13.72 4.57 -13.90
C HIS A 109 -12.18 4.56 -13.81
N SER A 110 -11.57 3.41 -13.72
CA SER A 110 -10.12 3.24 -13.53
C SER A 110 -9.27 3.88 -14.63
N THR A 111 -9.80 3.98 -15.85
CA THR A 111 -9.09 4.56 -17.01
C THR A 111 -9.21 6.07 -17.13
N THR A 112 -10.13 6.69 -16.39
CA THR A 112 -10.43 8.14 -16.51
C THR A 112 -10.22 8.90 -15.21
N TRP A 113 -10.11 8.19 -14.08
CA TRP A 113 -9.92 8.81 -12.77
C TRP A 113 -8.53 9.42 -12.64
N ASP A 114 -8.46 10.67 -12.22
CA ASP A 114 -7.22 11.35 -11.84
C ASP A 114 -7.30 11.79 -10.38
N TRP A 115 -6.39 11.30 -9.56
CA TRP A 115 -6.34 11.55 -8.13
C TRP A 115 -5.39 12.68 -7.74
N ASP A 116 -5.55 13.24 -6.54
CA ASP A 116 -4.66 14.27 -5.97
C ASP A 116 -3.37 13.63 -5.40
N HIS A 117 -2.63 12.96 -6.28
CA HIS A 117 -1.37 12.30 -6.00
C HIS A 117 -0.37 12.61 -7.12
N VAL A 118 0.92 12.66 -6.82
CA VAL A 118 1.94 13.02 -7.82
C VAL A 118 2.31 11.89 -8.77
N SER A 119 1.96 10.64 -8.42
CA SER A 119 2.09 9.53 -9.37
C SER A 119 0.91 9.54 -10.36
N PRO A 120 1.18 9.47 -11.68
CA PRO A 120 0.14 9.31 -12.69
C PRO A 120 -0.60 7.97 -12.50
N PRO A 121 -1.93 7.93 -12.72
CA PRO A 121 -2.75 6.73 -12.54
C PRO A 121 -2.24 5.50 -13.28
N ASP A 122 -1.87 5.65 -14.55
CA ASP A 122 -1.37 4.56 -15.40
C ASP A 122 -0.06 3.96 -14.89
N GLN A 123 0.85 4.78 -14.37
CA GLN A 123 2.11 4.32 -13.81
C GLN A 123 1.91 3.58 -12.49
N TRP A 124 1.03 4.10 -11.64
CA TRP A 124 0.66 3.45 -10.39
C TRP A 124 -0.07 2.11 -10.64
N GLN A 125 -1.03 2.06 -11.59
CA GLN A 125 -1.70 0.82 -11.96
C GLN A 125 -0.71 -0.25 -12.46
N HIS A 126 0.33 0.14 -13.19
CA HIS A 126 1.36 -0.80 -13.62
C HIS A 126 2.15 -1.35 -12.43
N SER A 127 2.68 -0.48 -11.57
CA SER A 127 3.51 -0.92 -10.44
C SER A 127 2.68 -1.63 -9.37
N HIS A 128 1.49 -1.13 -9.05
CA HIS A 128 0.67 -1.65 -7.97
C HIS A 128 -0.23 -2.82 -8.41
N ASN A 129 -1.08 -2.63 -9.42
CA ASN A 129 -2.03 -3.69 -9.80
C ASN A 129 -1.33 -4.85 -10.52
N GLN A 130 -0.35 -4.58 -11.40
CA GLN A 130 0.28 -5.62 -12.22
C GLN A 130 1.49 -6.26 -11.56
N LEU A 131 2.28 -5.51 -10.76
CA LEU A 131 3.47 -6.06 -10.13
C LEU A 131 3.20 -6.44 -8.67
N HIS A 132 2.80 -5.48 -7.82
CA HIS A 132 2.61 -5.75 -6.39
C HIS A 132 1.53 -6.80 -6.12
N HIS A 133 0.31 -6.66 -6.62
CA HIS A 133 -0.76 -7.64 -6.40
C HIS A 133 -0.46 -9.01 -7.01
N ARG A 134 0.28 -9.06 -8.12
CA ARG A 134 0.70 -10.33 -8.71
C ARG A 134 1.79 -11.02 -7.90
N TYR A 135 2.73 -10.25 -7.35
CA TYR A 135 3.93 -10.77 -6.70
C TYR A 135 4.01 -10.39 -5.21
N THR A 136 2.89 -10.19 -4.56
CA THR A 136 2.81 -9.74 -3.16
C THR A 136 3.83 -10.43 -2.29
N ASN A 137 4.68 -9.64 -1.65
CA ASN A 137 5.76 -10.05 -0.76
C ASN A 137 6.80 -11.03 -1.34
N VAL A 138 6.90 -11.17 -2.66
CA VAL A 138 7.98 -11.94 -3.30
C VAL A 138 9.25 -11.08 -3.42
N VAL A 139 10.27 -11.43 -2.68
CA VAL A 139 11.55 -10.69 -2.62
C VAL A 139 12.15 -10.53 -4.01
N GLY A 140 12.38 -9.30 -4.42
CA GLY A 140 12.98 -8.93 -5.71
C GLY A 140 12.07 -9.07 -6.94
N LYS A 141 10.74 -9.29 -6.73
CA LYS A 141 9.69 -9.13 -7.76
C LYS A 141 8.63 -8.12 -7.32
N ASP A 142 8.29 -8.12 -6.04
CA ASP A 142 7.40 -7.12 -5.46
C ASP A 142 8.21 -5.87 -5.18
N ASN A 143 7.91 -4.85 -5.94
CA ASN A 143 8.55 -3.58 -5.76
C ASN A 143 8.02 -2.80 -4.53
N ASP A 144 6.81 -3.01 -4.04
CA ASP A 144 6.29 -2.38 -2.82
C ASP A 144 6.99 -2.93 -1.57
N LEU A 145 7.62 -4.08 -1.68
CA LEU A 145 8.36 -4.69 -0.58
C LEU A 145 9.62 -3.89 -0.25
N GLY A 146 9.53 -3.04 0.79
CA GLY A 146 10.65 -2.19 1.24
C GLY A 146 10.91 -0.98 0.36
N TYR A 147 10.05 -0.68 -0.60
CA TYR A 147 10.17 0.47 -1.52
C TYR A 147 11.53 0.54 -2.23
N GLY A 148 12.19 -0.60 -2.41
CA GLY A 148 13.52 -0.69 -3.02
C GLY A 148 14.67 -0.09 -2.21
N ILE A 149 14.40 0.42 -1.00
CA ILE A 149 15.39 1.12 -0.14
C ILE A 149 15.58 0.47 1.23
N MET A 150 14.69 -0.46 1.61
CA MET A 150 14.73 -1.12 2.90
C MET A 150 15.00 -2.61 2.76
N ARG A 151 15.73 -3.16 3.71
CA ARG A 151 15.81 -4.58 3.95
C ARG A 151 14.59 -5.01 4.76
N VAL A 152 13.82 -5.95 4.26
CA VAL A 152 12.51 -6.35 4.82
C VAL A 152 12.50 -7.77 5.35
N ASP A 153 13.55 -8.55 5.04
CA ASP A 153 13.70 -9.94 5.46
C ASP A 153 15.10 -10.20 6.01
N GLU A 154 15.23 -11.13 6.97
CA GLU A 154 16.50 -11.53 7.56
C GLU A 154 17.42 -12.28 6.58
N ASP A 155 16.83 -12.94 5.59
CA ASP A 155 17.57 -13.69 4.57
C ASP A 155 18.12 -12.78 3.46
N GLN A 156 17.64 -11.54 3.35
CA GLN A 156 18.25 -10.56 2.45
C GLN A 156 19.67 -10.17 2.92
N PRO A 157 20.67 -10.07 2.02
CA PRO A 157 22.02 -9.63 2.37
C PRO A 157 21.99 -8.24 3.05
N TRP A 158 22.73 -8.13 4.15
CA TRP A 158 22.90 -6.85 4.82
C TRP A 158 24.01 -6.02 4.15
N HIS A 159 23.77 -4.74 3.99
CA HIS A 159 24.75 -3.75 3.55
C HIS A 159 24.79 -2.55 4.51
N PRO A 160 25.92 -1.84 4.66
CA PRO A 160 26.03 -0.68 5.55
C PRO A 160 25.00 0.42 5.32
N VAL A 161 24.47 0.57 4.10
CA VAL A 161 23.39 1.52 3.78
C VAL A 161 22.11 1.25 4.57
N HIS A 162 21.89 -0.01 5.02
CA HIS A 162 20.71 -0.35 5.82
C HIS A 162 20.73 0.26 7.21
N LEU A 163 21.88 0.70 7.73
CA LEU A 163 21.95 1.44 9.00
C LEU A 163 21.10 2.70 8.98
N GLY A 164 20.99 3.33 7.81
CA GLY A 164 20.16 4.52 7.60
C GLY A 164 18.67 4.24 7.38
N GLN A 165 18.24 2.97 7.29
CA GLN A 165 16.86 2.65 6.88
C GLN A 165 15.76 3.20 7.81
N PRO A 166 15.93 3.35 9.15
CA PRO A 166 14.93 4.04 9.96
C PRO A 166 14.74 5.50 9.54
N LEU A 167 15.83 6.20 9.19
CA LEU A 167 15.77 7.58 8.70
C LEU A 167 15.14 7.64 7.30
N TRP A 168 15.55 6.74 6.40
CA TRP A 168 14.95 6.65 5.05
C TRP A 168 13.45 6.38 5.12
N ASN A 169 13.02 5.51 6.04
CA ASN A 169 11.60 5.22 6.24
C ASN A 169 10.83 6.43 6.80
N LEU A 170 11.43 7.20 7.71
CA LEU A 170 10.84 8.45 8.22
C LEU A 170 10.69 9.49 7.12
N ILE A 171 11.72 9.70 6.31
CA ILE A 171 11.68 10.60 5.15
C ILE A 171 10.60 10.14 4.18
N ASN A 172 10.55 8.83 3.87
CA ASN A 172 9.52 8.27 3.01
C ASN A 172 8.12 8.48 3.58
N ALA A 173 7.91 8.33 4.88
CA ALA A 173 6.62 8.61 5.51
C ALA A 173 6.19 10.07 5.34
N CYS A 174 7.09 11.03 5.55
CA CYS A 174 6.81 12.46 5.41
C CYS A 174 6.51 12.88 3.96
N PHE A 175 7.18 12.24 3.00
CA PHE A 175 7.09 12.55 1.56
C PHE A 175 6.54 11.40 0.73
N PHE A 176 5.65 10.61 1.28
CA PHE A 176 5.23 9.32 0.77
C PHE A 176 4.77 9.35 -0.69
N GLN A 177 3.95 10.32 -1.09
CA GLN A 177 3.50 10.44 -2.48
C GLN A 177 4.65 10.61 -3.49
N TYR A 178 5.74 11.28 -3.09
CA TYR A 178 6.92 11.47 -3.95
C TYR A 178 7.77 10.18 -3.98
N GLY A 179 7.83 9.47 -2.85
CA GLY A 179 8.44 8.14 -2.77
C GLY A 179 7.76 7.16 -3.71
N ILE A 180 6.42 7.12 -3.70
CA ILE A 180 5.63 6.28 -4.62
C ILE A 180 5.88 6.69 -6.08
N ALA A 181 5.87 7.96 -6.42
CA ALA A 181 6.13 8.37 -7.80
C ALA A 181 7.55 8.03 -8.28
N ALA A 182 8.56 8.15 -7.43
CA ALA A 182 9.93 7.72 -7.74
C ALA A 182 10.04 6.21 -7.94
N TYR A 183 9.31 5.48 -7.14
CA TYR A 183 9.15 4.05 -7.16
C TYR A 183 8.41 3.57 -8.43
N ASP A 184 7.25 4.14 -8.77
CA ASP A 184 6.50 3.84 -9.99
C ASP A 184 7.33 4.10 -11.26
N LEU A 185 8.25 5.07 -11.21
CA LEU A 185 9.23 5.32 -12.26
C LEU A 185 10.36 4.26 -12.28
N GLU A 186 10.44 3.36 -11.31
CA GLU A 186 11.60 2.48 -11.10
C GLU A 186 12.93 3.28 -11.12
N LEU A 187 12.91 4.47 -10.50
CA LEU A 187 13.96 5.47 -10.63
C LEU A 187 15.36 4.92 -10.32
N GLY A 188 15.49 4.13 -9.24
CA GLY A 188 16.76 3.54 -8.83
C GLY A 188 17.33 2.57 -9.87
N HIS A 189 16.49 1.70 -10.46
CA HIS A 189 16.87 0.75 -11.50
C HIS A 189 17.23 1.49 -12.79
N ASN A 190 16.40 2.41 -13.23
CA ASN A 190 16.62 3.14 -14.47
C ASN A 190 17.85 4.05 -14.42
N LEU A 191 18.19 4.60 -13.24
CA LEU A 191 19.43 5.37 -13.05
C LEU A 191 20.66 4.46 -13.12
N ARG A 192 20.66 3.33 -12.43
CA ARG A 192 21.76 2.37 -12.39
C ARG A 192 22.05 1.78 -13.76
N ASP A 193 21.00 1.41 -14.50
CA ASP A 193 21.11 0.75 -15.81
C ASP A 193 21.27 1.74 -16.96
N GLY A 194 21.34 3.04 -16.70
CA GLY A 194 21.45 4.10 -17.74
C GLY A 194 20.17 4.31 -18.56
N ARG A 195 19.08 3.58 -18.25
CA ARG A 195 17.78 3.65 -18.96
C ARG A 195 17.03 4.96 -18.74
N HIS A 196 17.44 5.80 -17.77
CA HIS A 196 16.90 7.14 -17.57
C HIS A 196 17.05 8.07 -18.79
N LYS A 197 17.92 7.73 -19.74
CA LYS A 197 18.11 8.45 -21.02
C LYS A 197 17.09 8.03 -22.09
N ALA A 198 16.39 6.92 -21.91
CA ALA A 198 15.41 6.42 -22.87
C ALA A 198 14.21 7.38 -23.03
N PRO A 199 13.66 7.53 -24.24
CA PRO A 199 12.51 8.40 -24.51
C PRO A 199 11.30 8.06 -23.64
N GLU A 200 11.05 6.76 -23.40
CA GLU A 200 9.93 6.23 -22.60
C GLU A 200 10.04 6.68 -21.15
N PHE A 201 11.23 6.52 -20.53
CA PHE A 201 11.47 7.01 -19.18
C PHE A 201 11.25 8.52 -19.08
N ARG A 202 11.78 9.28 -20.04
CA ARG A 202 11.61 10.75 -20.06
C ARG A 202 10.14 11.15 -20.21
N ALA A 203 9.33 10.39 -20.96
CA ALA A 203 7.90 10.65 -21.10
C ALA A 203 7.19 10.41 -19.76
N ARG A 204 7.47 9.29 -19.08
CA ARG A 204 6.93 8.95 -17.75
C ARG A 204 7.35 10.00 -16.71
N ALA A 205 8.62 10.37 -16.66
CA ALA A 205 9.13 11.39 -15.73
C ALA A 205 8.49 12.77 -15.98
N ARG A 206 8.25 13.14 -17.25
CA ARG A 206 7.51 14.38 -17.57
C ARG A 206 6.06 14.34 -17.09
N ALA A 207 5.42 13.19 -17.13
CA ALA A 207 4.05 13.02 -16.58
C ALA A 207 4.03 13.26 -15.08
N VAL A 208 4.96 12.64 -14.32
CA VAL A 208 5.16 12.90 -12.89
C VAL A 208 5.43 14.40 -12.64
N GLY A 209 6.33 15.02 -13.40
CA GLY A 209 6.65 16.46 -13.28
C GLY A 209 5.42 17.37 -13.51
N ARG A 210 4.52 17.01 -14.44
CA ARG A 210 3.25 17.75 -14.63
C ARG A 210 2.33 17.64 -13.42
N LYS A 211 2.23 16.44 -12.82
CA LYS A 211 1.43 16.22 -11.60
C LYS A 211 1.98 17.00 -10.41
N ILE A 212 3.31 16.94 -10.20
CA ILE A 212 4.00 17.72 -9.15
C ILE A 212 3.73 19.21 -9.35
N ARG A 213 3.94 19.74 -10.58
CA ARG A 213 3.70 21.15 -10.88
C ARG A 213 2.26 21.56 -10.59
N ARG A 214 1.28 20.75 -11.02
CA ARG A 214 -0.14 21.01 -10.76
C ARG A 214 -0.46 21.07 -9.27
N GLN A 215 0.06 20.14 -8.49
CA GLN A 215 -0.16 20.09 -7.05
C GLN A 215 0.53 21.25 -6.33
N VAL A 216 1.80 21.54 -6.68
CA VAL A 216 2.54 22.67 -6.10
C VAL A 216 1.83 23.99 -6.40
N LEU A 217 1.41 24.23 -7.64
CA LEU A 217 0.68 25.44 -8.00
C LEU A 217 -0.64 25.54 -7.23
N LYS A 218 -1.44 24.45 -7.16
CA LYS A 218 -2.72 24.44 -6.45
C LYS A 218 -2.54 24.69 -4.94
N ASP A 219 -1.67 23.91 -4.31
CA ASP A 219 -1.60 23.79 -2.86
C ASP A 219 -0.66 24.83 -2.20
N TYR A 220 0.41 25.24 -2.88
CA TYR A 220 1.45 26.10 -2.28
C TYR A 220 1.56 27.49 -2.94
N LEU A 221 0.81 27.74 -4.01
CA LEU A 221 0.79 29.07 -4.63
C LEU A 221 -0.64 29.64 -4.71
N VAL A 222 -1.52 29.00 -5.49
CA VAL A 222 -2.86 29.56 -5.78
C VAL A 222 -3.72 29.68 -4.52
N HIS A 223 -3.88 28.59 -3.77
CA HIS A 223 -4.71 28.62 -2.57
C HIS A 223 -4.16 29.57 -1.48
N PRO A 224 -2.86 29.60 -1.14
CA PRO A 224 -2.31 30.61 -0.23
C PRO A 224 -2.46 32.04 -0.76
N LEU A 225 -2.26 32.31 -2.06
CA LEU A 225 -2.44 33.65 -2.62
C LEU A 225 -3.89 34.13 -2.50
N LEU A 226 -4.88 33.23 -2.72
CA LEU A 226 -6.30 33.55 -2.57
C LEU A 226 -6.69 33.88 -1.11
N SER A 227 -5.91 33.44 -0.13
CA SER A 227 -6.17 33.74 1.29
C SER A 227 -5.64 35.13 1.73
N GLY A 228 -5.01 35.90 0.85
CA GLY A 228 -4.56 37.27 1.09
C GLY A 228 -3.71 37.39 2.38
N PRO A 229 -4.18 38.11 3.44
CA PRO A 229 -3.42 38.27 4.67
C PRO A 229 -3.09 36.94 5.38
N SER A 230 -3.85 35.87 5.11
CA SER A 230 -3.60 34.53 5.67
C SER A 230 -2.56 33.73 4.86
N PHE A 231 -1.86 34.29 3.88
CA PHE A 231 -0.98 33.58 2.95
C PHE A 231 -0.04 32.60 3.65
N LEU A 232 0.79 33.03 4.57
CA LEU A 232 1.76 32.19 5.26
C LEU A 232 1.08 31.13 6.15
N SER A 233 0.00 31.50 6.81
CA SER A 233 -0.77 30.60 7.64
C SER A 233 -1.47 29.50 6.80
N THR A 234 -2.04 29.87 5.65
CA THR A 234 -2.64 28.93 4.70
C THR A 234 -1.60 28.01 4.06
N LEU A 235 -0.42 28.54 3.73
CA LEU A 235 0.70 27.76 3.23
C LEU A 235 1.12 26.70 4.24
N ALA A 236 1.30 27.09 5.51
CA ALA A 236 1.64 26.16 6.60
C ALA A 236 0.53 25.11 6.83
N ALA A 237 -0.74 25.53 6.80
CA ALA A 237 -1.90 24.64 6.94
C ALA A 237 -1.93 23.58 5.83
N THR A 238 -1.75 24.00 4.58
CA THR A 238 -1.74 23.10 3.43
C THR A 238 -0.55 22.13 3.45
N PHE A 239 0.64 22.61 3.84
CA PHE A 239 1.80 21.75 4.05
C PHE A 239 1.53 20.70 5.13
N THR A 240 0.96 21.12 6.27
CA THR A 240 0.58 20.23 7.38
C THR A 240 -0.44 19.20 6.95
N ALA A 241 -1.48 19.58 6.18
CA ALA A 241 -2.47 18.66 5.66
C ALA A 241 -1.86 17.61 4.73
N ASN A 242 -0.95 18.01 3.85
CA ASN A 242 -0.21 17.08 2.97
C ASN A 242 0.71 16.15 3.78
N LEU A 243 1.36 16.65 4.83
CA LEU A 243 2.21 15.84 5.72
C LEU A 243 1.38 14.78 6.46
N ILE A 244 0.24 15.18 7.04
CA ILE A 244 -0.70 14.26 7.71
C ILE A 244 -1.16 13.17 6.74
N ARG A 245 -1.58 13.53 5.52
CA ARG A 245 -1.98 12.57 4.49
C ARG A 245 -0.84 11.60 4.16
N ASN A 246 0.39 12.09 3.95
CA ASN A 246 1.53 11.24 3.62
C ASN A 246 1.85 10.25 4.75
N VAL A 247 1.95 10.72 5.99
CA VAL A 247 2.24 9.88 7.17
C VAL A 247 1.13 8.86 7.38
N TRP A 248 -0.12 9.25 7.20
CA TRP A 248 -1.27 8.35 7.29
C TRP A 248 -1.22 7.23 6.25
N SER A 249 -1.10 7.60 4.97
CA SER A 249 -1.07 6.63 3.87
C SER A 249 0.11 5.67 3.99
N HIS A 250 1.31 6.19 4.29
CA HIS A 250 2.48 5.36 4.59
C HIS A 250 2.22 4.37 5.73
N SER A 251 1.65 4.85 6.85
CA SER A 251 1.40 4.01 8.03
C SER A 251 0.42 2.89 7.72
N VAL A 252 -0.66 3.18 6.99
CA VAL A 252 -1.67 2.17 6.62
C VAL A 252 -1.07 1.12 5.69
N ILE A 253 -0.42 1.53 4.60
CA ILE A 253 0.17 0.62 3.62
C ILE A 253 1.29 -0.22 4.24
N MET A 254 2.16 0.41 5.04
CA MET A 254 3.20 -0.30 5.76
C MET A 254 2.65 -1.36 6.72
N CYS A 255 1.52 -1.09 7.39
CA CYS A 255 0.86 -2.04 8.28
C CYS A 255 0.21 -3.22 7.53
N GLY A 256 -0.01 -3.11 6.23
CA GLY A 256 -0.51 -4.20 5.40
C GLY A 256 0.52 -5.29 5.12
N HIS A 257 1.82 -4.95 5.04
CA HIS A 257 2.86 -5.85 4.51
C HIS A 257 4.07 -6.07 5.43
N PHE A 258 4.30 -5.20 6.42
CA PHE A 258 5.53 -5.21 7.22
C PHE A 258 5.42 -5.67 8.67
N PRO A 259 4.23 -5.79 9.31
CA PRO A 259 4.16 -6.22 10.70
C PRO A 259 4.74 -7.62 10.91
N ASN A 260 5.11 -7.92 12.15
CA ASN A 260 5.49 -9.28 12.52
C ASN A 260 4.33 -10.25 12.28
N GLY A 261 4.62 -11.36 11.62
CA GLY A 261 3.65 -12.40 11.28
C GLY A 261 3.09 -12.29 9.86
N VAL A 262 3.61 -11.37 9.07
CA VAL A 262 3.45 -11.34 7.62
C VAL A 262 4.64 -12.04 6.98
N GLU A 263 4.36 -12.98 6.07
CA GLU A 263 5.38 -13.78 5.40
C GLU A 263 5.98 -13.05 4.18
N THR A 264 7.22 -13.40 3.86
CA THR A 264 7.90 -13.04 2.62
C THR A 264 8.23 -14.31 1.85
N PHE A 265 8.30 -14.22 0.51
CA PHE A 265 8.42 -15.38 -0.36
C PHE A 265 9.63 -15.25 -1.27
N GLU A 266 10.25 -16.37 -1.60
CA GLU A 266 11.34 -16.44 -2.58
C GLU A 266 10.78 -16.54 -4.01
N LYS A 267 11.58 -16.11 -5.01
CA LYS A 267 11.17 -16.20 -6.43
C LYS A 267 10.85 -17.62 -6.88
N GLN A 268 11.56 -18.59 -6.37
CA GLN A 268 11.40 -20.02 -6.70
C GLN A 268 10.09 -20.59 -6.16
N SER A 269 9.57 -20.04 -5.04
CA SER A 269 8.35 -20.54 -4.41
C SER A 269 7.07 -20.27 -5.21
N ILE A 270 7.14 -19.41 -6.22
CA ILE A 270 5.97 -19.07 -7.07
C ILE A 270 6.06 -19.67 -8.48
N GLU A 271 7.08 -20.48 -8.78
CA GLU A 271 7.21 -21.16 -10.06
C GLU A 271 6.18 -22.29 -10.14
N GLY A 272 5.25 -22.19 -11.11
CA GLY A 272 4.16 -23.15 -11.23
C GLY A 272 3.04 -23.01 -10.19
N GLU A 273 2.99 -21.86 -9.46
CA GLU A 273 1.99 -21.58 -8.43
C GLU A 273 0.56 -21.79 -8.96
N THR A 274 -0.19 -22.63 -8.27
CA THR A 274 -1.63 -22.85 -8.53
C THR A 274 -2.46 -21.69 -8.02
N ARG A 275 -3.75 -21.64 -8.40
CA ARG A 275 -4.69 -20.61 -7.91
C ARG A 275 -4.82 -20.63 -6.39
N GLY A 276 -4.91 -21.81 -5.79
CA GLY A 276 -4.98 -21.96 -4.33
C GLY A 276 -3.73 -21.50 -3.62
N GLU A 277 -2.55 -21.83 -4.16
CA GLU A 277 -1.26 -21.36 -3.61
C GLU A 277 -1.11 -19.85 -3.73
N TRP A 278 -1.56 -19.25 -4.85
CA TRP A 278 -1.59 -17.81 -5.01
C TRP A 278 -2.47 -17.15 -3.94
N TYR A 279 -3.65 -17.68 -3.67
CA TYR A 279 -4.50 -17.18 -2.59
C TYR A 279 -3.83 -17.30 -1.22
N LEU A 280 -3.22 -18.44 -0.91
CA LEU A 280 -2.48 -18.64 0.34
C LEU A 280 -1.35 -17.62 0.51
N ARG A 281 -0.65 -17.29 -0.57
CA ARG A 281 0.40 -16.26 -0.56
C ARG A 281 -0.19 -14.88 -0.27
N GLN A 282 -1.34 -14.52 -0.86
CA GLN A 282 -2.04 -13.27 -0.54
C GLN A 282 -2.46 -13.23 0.94
N MET A 283 -3.02 -14.33 1.45
CA MET A 283 -3.45 -14.48 2.83
C MET A 283 -2.32 -14.29 3.84
N LEU A 284 -1.17 -14.91 3.58
CA LEU A 284 -0.02 -14.91 4.51
C LEU A 284 0.89 -13.69 4.32
N GLY A 285 0.87 -13.10 3.13
CA GLY A 285 1.64 -11.89 2.77
C GLY A 285 0.98 -10.58 3.21
N SER A 286 -0.16 -10.63 3.91
CA SER A 286 -0.92 -9.44 4.26
C SER A 286 -1.38 -9.46 5.72
N ALA A 287 -1.64 -8.28 6.29
CA ALA A 287 -2.15 -8.11 7.64
C ALA A 287 -3.25 -7.06 7.72
N ASN A 288 -4.26 -7.32 8.54
CA ASN A 288 -5.39 -6.43 8.76
C ASN A 288 -5.17 -5.46 9.93
N ILE A 289 -5.88 -4.34 9.88
CA ILE A 289 -5.95 -3.36 10.97
C ILE A 289 -7.35 -3.42 11.57
N SER A 290 -7.43 -3.72 12.87
CA SER A 290 -8.71 -3.67 13.59
C SER A 290 -9.10 -2.23 13.94
N GLY A 291 -10.39 -1.92 13.84
CA GLY A 291 -10.86 -0.57 14.13
C GLY A 291 -12.37 -0.37 13.98
N SER A 292 -12.79 0.87 14.07
CA SER A 292 -14.16 1.29 13.84
C SER A 292 -14.48 1.44 12.35
N LYS A 293 -15.76 1.54 12.00
CA LYS A 293 -16.19 1.82 10.62
C LYS A 293 -15.55 3.08 10.03
N LEU A 294 -15.37 4.12 10.85
CA LEU A 294 -14.66 5.33 10.41
C LEU A 294 -13.19 5.04 10.10
N MET A 295 -12.52 4.24 10.96
CA MET A 295 -11.14 3.80 10.70
C MET A 295 -11.06 3.05 9.36
N HIS A 296 -11.98 2.14 9.08
CA HIS A 296 -11.99 1.40 7.82
C HIS A 296 -12.13 2.33 6.60
N ILE A 297 -13.02 3.33 6.65
CA ILE A 297 -13.16 4.33 5.57
C ILE A 297 -11.88 5.17 5.44
N MET A 298 -11.31 5.64 6.54
CA MET A 298 -10.10 6.47 6.54
C MET A 298 -8.85 5.72 6.06
N THR A 299 -8.84 4.40 6.16
CA THR A 299 -7.78 3.55 5.61
C THR A 299 -8.02 3.12 4.17
N GLY A 300 -9.11 3.58 3.53
CA GLY A 300 -9.48 3.11 2.20
C GLY A 300 -9.98 1.66 2.18
N ASN A 301 -10.55 1.19 3.30
CA ASN A 301 -10.81 -0.22 3.58
C ASN A 301 -9.57 -1.14 3.47
N LEU A 302 -8.35 -0.57 3.32
CA LEU A 302 -7.08 -1.32 3.40
C LEU A 302 -6.78 -1.82 4.82
N SER A 303 -7.59 -1.46 5.81
CA SER A 303 -7.64 -2.17 7.09
C SER A 303 -8.08 -3.64 6.95
N PHE A 304 -8.66 -4.00 5.80
CA PHE A 304 -8.94 -5.36 5.37
C PHE A 304 -7.94 -5.76 4.27
N GLN A 305 -6.64 -5.62 4.55
CA GLN A 305 -5.58 -5.84 3.56
C GLN A 305 -5.58 -7.27 3.00
N ILE A 306 -5.88 -8.26 3.83
CA ILE A 306 -5.99 -9.66 3.42
C ILE A 306 -7.08 -9.80 2.36
N GLU A 307 -8.28 -9.30 2.63
CA GLU A 307 -9.43 -9.35 1.72
C GLU A 307 -9.19 -8.52 0.45
N HIS A 308 -8.51 -7.40 0.58
CA HIS A 308 -8.11 -6.56 -0.54
C HIS A 308 -7.13 -7.29 -1.48
N HIS A 309 -6.13 -7.97 -0.93
CA HIS A 309 -5.18 -8.75 -1.73
C HIS A 309 -5.79 -9.98 -2.37
N LEU A 310 -6.73 -10.63 -1.69
CA LEU A 310 -7.50 -11.75 -2.26
C LEU A 310 -8.39 -11.30 -3.43
N PHE A 311 -9.03 -10.14 -3.30
CA PHE A 311 -10.07 -9.67 -4.20
C PHE A 311 -9.95 -8.16 -4.50
N PRO A 312 -8.87 -7.71 -5.15
CA PRO A 312 -8.61 -6.29 -5.36
C PRO A 312 -9.65 -5.60 -6.27
N ASP A 313 -10.43 -6.37 -7.02
CA ASP A 313 -11.47 -5.91 -7.94
C ASP A 313 -12.88 -5.82 -7.32
N LEU A 314 -13.05 -6.27 -6.07
CA LEU A 314 -14.32 -6.14 -5.37
C LEU A 314 -14.48 -4.73 -4.78
N PRO A 315 -15.73 -4.18 -4.74
CA PRO A 315 -16.00 -2.92 -4.05
C PRO A 315 -15.48 -2.91 -2.62
N SER A 316 -14.70 -1.92 -2.24
CA SER A 316 -14.01 -1.81 -0.94
C SER A 316 -14.95 -1.92 0.27
N ASN A 317 -16.16 -1.41 0.15
CA ASN A 317 -17.19 -1.49 1.21
C ASN A 317 -17.66 -2.93 1.49
N ARG A 318 -17.30 -3.91 0.65
CA ARG A 318 -17.64 -5.33 0.82
C ARG A 318 -16.63 -6.10 1.64
N TYR A 319 -15.41 -5.59 1.82
CA TYR A 319 -14.37 -6.32 2.57
C TYR A 319 -14.80 -6.63 4.00
N GLN A 320 -15.48 -5.70 4.68
CA GLN A 320 -16.02 -5.95 6.03
C GLN A 320 -17.03 -7.10 6.07
N GLU A 321 -17.79 -7.33 4.99
CA GLU A 321 -18.82 -8.38 4.91
C GLU A 321 -18.20 -9.77 4.69
N ILE A 322 -17.09 -9.83 3.96
CA ILE A 322 -16.42 -11.10 3.64
C ILE A 322 -15.34 -11.48 4.65
N ALA A 323 -14.77 -10.53 5.39
CA ALA A 323 -13.71 -10.78 6.35
C ALA A 323 -14.00 -11.91 7.36
N PRO A 324 -15.23 -12.05 7.93
CA PRO A 324 -15.54 -13.20 8.78
C PRO A 324 -15.46 -14.55 8.08
N GLN A 325 -15.82 -14.61 6.78
CA GLN A 325 -15.75 -15.85 5.98
C GLN A 325 -14.30 -16.20 5.65
N VAL A 326 -13.50 -15.22 5.27
CA VAL A 326 -12.05 -15.39 5.04
C VAL A 326 -11.37 -15.84 6.33
N ARG A 327 -11.67 -15.20 7.46
CA ARG A 327 -11.12 -15.59 8.77
C ARG A 327 -11.47 -17.02 9.15
N ALA A 328 -12.70 -17.46 8.88
CA ALA A 328 -13.13 -18.83 9.15
C ALA A 328 -12.31 -19.88 8.36
N LEU A 329 -11.85 -19.52 7.14
CA LEU A 329 -10.91 -20.36 6.39
C LEU A 329 -9.54 -20.43 7.08
N PHE A 330 -8.99 -19.29 7.52
CA PHE A 330 -7.73 -19.29 8.30
C PHE A 330 -7.84 -20.18 9.53
N ASP A 331 -8.91 -20.05 10.30
CA ASP A 331 -9.13 -20.81 11.54
C ASP A 331 -9.28 -22.31 11.24
N ARG A 332 -10.01 -22.70 10.19
CA ARG A 332 -10.23 -24.10 9.77
C ARG A 332 -8.94 -24.79 9.38
N TYR A 333 -8.06 -24.08 8.67
CA TYR A 333 -6.81 -24.63 8.16
C TYR A 333 -5.60 -24.30 9.05
N GLY A 334 -5.82 -23.84 10.27
CA GLY A 334 -4.75 -23.55 11.23
C GLY A 334 -3.76 -22.47 10.77
N LEU A 335 -4.21 -21.57 9.89
CA LEU A 335 -3.42 -20.46 9.37
C LEU A 335 -3.53 -19.23 10.27
N LYS A 336 -2.50 -18.40 10.29
CA LYS A 336 -2.48 -17.21 11.15
C LYS A 336 -3.12 -16.01 10.45
N TYR A 337 -4.33 -15.63 10.86
CA TYR A 337 -4.96 -14.37 10.44
C TYR A 337 -4.35 -13.19 11.20
N THR A 338 -3.36 -12.52 10.58
CA THR A 338 -2.63 -11.44 11.22
C THR A 338 -3.48 -10.18 11.27
N THR A 339 -3.86 -9.73 12.47
CA THR A 339 -4.65 -8.52 12.69
C THR A 339 -4.31 -7.84 14.02
N GLY A 340 -4.55 -6.54 14.12
CA GLY A 340 -4.34 -5.78 15.36
C GLY A 340 -4.65 -4.29 15.21
N PRO A 341 -4.74 -3.52 16.31
CA PRO A 341 -4.99 -2.09 16.24
C PRO A 341 -3.82 -1.34 15.58
N LEU A 342 -4.14 -0.27 14.84
CA LEU A 342 -3.15 0.51 14.06
C LEU A 342 -1.88 0.89 14.85
N PRO A 343 -1.93 1.42 16.08
CA PRO A 343 -0.71 1.77 16.81
C PRO A 343 0.22 0.56 17.05
N LYS A 344 -0.36 -0.62 17.33
CA LYS A 344 0.41 -1.85 17.54
C LYS A 344 1.05 -2.33 16.23
N GLN A 345 0.31 -2.26 15.12
CA GLN A 345 0.82 -2.65 13.80
C GLN A 345 1.93 -1.69 13.35
N VAL A 346 1.75 -0.38 13.52
CA VAL A 346 2.78 0.63 13.23
C VAL A 346 4.04 0.37 14.07
N ALA A 347 3.90 0.18 15.38
CA ALA A 347 5.03 -0.11 16.26
C ALA A 347 5.76 -1.41 15.84
N SER A 348 5.01 -2.46 15.45
CA SER A 348 5.56 -3.72 14.97
C SER A 348 6.35 -3.54 13.67
N ALA A 349 5.79 -2.81 12.70
CA ALA A 349 6.43 -2.54 11.42
C ALA A 349 7.71 -1.70 11.60
N TRP A 350 7.65 -0.62 12.38
CA TRP A 350 8.83 0.21 12.70
C TRP A 350 9.90 -0.56 13.46
N TRP A 351 9.50 -1.43 14.40
CA TRP A 351 10.46 -2.31 15.09
C TRP A 351 11.18 -3.23 14.13
N LYS A 352 10.46 -3.82 13.15
CA LYS A 352 11.07 -4.64 12.10
C LYS A 352 12.06 -3.83 11.26
N VAL A 353 11.72 -2.59 10.87
CA VAL A 353 12.63 -1.69 10.14
C VAL A 353 13.91 -1.42 10.95
N ILE A 354 13.78 -1.07 12.25
CA ILE A 354 14.93 -0.80 13.12
C ILE A 354 15.77 -2.06 13.30
N ARG A 355 15.15 -3.21 13.56
CA ARG A 355 15.88 -4.46 13.76
C ARG A 355 16.66 -4.90 12.51
N LEU A 356 16.04 -4.78 11.35
CA LEU A 356 16.65 -5.16 10.07
C LEU A 356 17.68 -4.14 9.56
N SER A 357 17.77 -2.95 10.16
CA SER A 357 18.86 -2.02 9.88
C SER A 357 20.22 -2.54 10.36
N LEU A 358 20.22 -3.43 11.34
CA LEU A 358 21.43 -4.03 11.90
C LEU A 358 21.80 -5.34 11.20
N PRO A 359 23.09 -5.69 11.13
CA PRO A 359 23.50 -6.98 10.59
C PRO A 359 22.96 -8.11 11.45
N ASN A 360 22.53 -9.22 10.81
CA ASN A 360 22.18 -10.42 11.55
C ASN A 360 23.44 -11.00 12.20
N ARG A 361 23.40 -11.37 13.48
CA ARG A 361 24.50 -12.07 14.16
C ARG A 361 24.93 -13.37 13.43
N ARG A 362 24.13 -13.87 12.47
CA ARG A 362 24.35 -15.12 11.73
C ARG A 362 24.81 -14.95 10.28
N SER A 363 24.72 -13.76 9.68
CA SER A 363 25.11 -13.56 8.27
C SER A 363 26.62 -13.71 8.02
N GLY A 364 27.45 -13.59 9.06
CA GLY A 364 28.91 -13.81 8.94
C GLY A 364 29.33 -15.26 8.69
N ARG A 365 28.45 -16.26 8.80
CA ARG A 365 28.79 -17.68 8.62
C ARG A 365 28.28 -18.32 7.32
N ARG A 366 27.41 -17.69 6.55
CA ARG A 366 26.87 -18.27 5.29
C ARG A 366 27.61 -17.85 4.02
N ALA A 367 28.53 -16.90 4.07
CA ALA A 367 29.36 -16.52 2.91
C ALA A 367 30.42 -17.56 2.49
N SER A 368 30.50 -18.70 3.19
CA SER A 368 31.54 -19.74 2.94
C SER A 368 31.01 -21.11 2.51
N ALA A 369 29.73 -21.24 2.19
CA ALA A 369 29.22 -22.49 1.58
C ALA A 369 28.97 -22.25 0.08
N ALA A 370 30.09 -22.28 -0.68
CA ALA A 370 30.03 -22.43 -2.13
C ALA A 370 29.33 -23.75 -2.46
N LEU A 371 28.37 -23.71 -3.36
CA LEU A 371 27.71 -24.87 -3.95
C LEU A 371 28.77 -25.78 -4.61
N PRO A 372 28.72 -27.10 -4.42
CA PRO A 372 29.56 -28.01 -5.23
C PRO A 372 29.02 -27.96 -6.66
N HIS A 373 29.92 -27.73 -7.60
CA HIS A 373 29.68 -27.87 -9.02
C HIS A 373 29.16 -29.29 -9.30
N ALA A 374 27.95 -29.42 -9.84
CA ALA A 374 27.54 -30.61 -10.56
C ALA A 374 28.28 -30.63 -11.90
N LEU A 375 29.10 -31.64 -12.11
CA LEU A 375 29.74 -31.97 -13.40
C LEU A 375 28.67 -32.53 -14.36
N PRO A 376 28.86 -32.33 -15.68
CA PRO A 376 27.92 -32.78 -16.68
C PRO A 376 28.00 -34.28 -16.91
N GLY A 377 26.88 -34.94 -17.06
CA GLY A 377 26.69 -36.25 -17.65
C GLY A 377 25.61 -36.19 -18.69
#